data_6c6695ff1f119d7abad7f64aac855ff1
#
_entry.id   6c6695ff1f119d7abad7f64aac855ff1
#
_cell.length_a   1.000
_cell.length_b   1.000
_cell.length_c   1.000
_cell.angle_alpha   90.00
_cell.angle_beta   90.00
_cell.angle_gamma   90.00
#
_symmetry.space_group_name_H-M   'P 1'
#
loop_
_entity.id
_entity.type
_entity.pdbx_description
1 polymer ?
#
loop_
_entity_poly.entity_id
_entity_poly.type
_entity_poly.pdbx_seq_one_letter_code
_entity_poly.pdbx_strand_id
1 'polypeptide(L)'
;MRLSIKTCTLDMPFAAMLDFCVAQGVQAVEIGTGNWSGAPHIDLDELLGSETARQRWMDQLCRRDIALCALNCSGNPLAFQKDWEVTEKTFRLAKL
;
A
#
# COMPACT_ATOMS: atom_id res chain seq x y z
N MET A 1 8.53 20.21 4.05
CA MET A 1 9.02 18.87 3.76
C MET A 1 8.10 17.84 4.41
N ARG A 2 7.71 16.80 3.68
CA ARG A 2 6.89 15.72 4.22
C ARG A 2 7.76 14.53 4.61
N LEU A 3 7.50 13.98 5.79
CA LEU A 3 8.11 12.73 6.21
C LEU A 3 7.29 11.56 5.69
N SER A 4 7.91 10.69 4.91
CA SER A 4 7.30 9.48 4.35
C SER A 4 8.05 8.24 4.81
N ILE A 5 7.31 7.16 5.03
CA ILE A 5 7.90 5.85 5.33
C ILE A 5 7.29 4.75 4.46
N LYS A 6 8.10 3.73 4.22
CA LYS A 6 7.64 2.46 3.63
C LYS A 6 7.14 1.56 4.76
N THR A 7 5.90 1.09 4.66
CA THR A 7 5.21 0.45 5.78
C THR A 7 5.33 -1.06 5.85
N CYS A 8 5.86 -1.71 4.83
CA CYS A 8 5.86 -3.18 4.73
C CYS A 8 6.60 -3.91 5.88
N THR A 9 7.47 -3.20 6.61
CA THR A 9 8.19 -3.75 7.76
C THR A 9 7.44 -3.58 9.09
N LEU A 10 6.33 -2.87 9.08
CA LEU A 10 5.52 -2.65 10.27
C LEU A 10 4.51 -3.78 10.41
N ASP A 11 4.79 -4.71 11.32
CA ASP A 11 3.95 -5.90 11.55
C ASP A 11 2.75 -5.55 12.44
N MET A 12 1.79 -4.85 11.86
CA MET A 12 0.55 -4.48 12.52
C MET A 12 -0.56 -4.29 11.49
N PRO A 13 -1.85 -4.40 11.88
CA PRO A 13 -2.97 -4.14 10.98
C PRO A 13 -2.92 -2.73 10.38
N PHE A 14 -3.55 -2.57 9.23
CA PHE A 14 -3.50 -1.31 8.46
C PHE A 14 -3.90 -0.08 9.30
N ALA A 15 -5.05 -0.13 9.96
CA ALA A 15 -5.51 1.01 10.77
C ALA A 15 -4.55 1.32 11.94
N ALA A 16 -4.04 0.29 12.61
CA ALA A 16 -3.07 0.47 13.69
C ALA A 16 -1.75 1.04 13.18
N MET A 17 -1.29 0.62 12.01
CA MET A 17 -0.10 1.16 11.37
C MET A 17 -0.28 2.65 11.06
N LEU A 18 -1.43 3.03 10.54
CA LEU A 18 -1.71 4.44 10.24
C LEU A 18 -1.77 5.29 11.50
N ASP A 19 -2.36 4.78 12.58
CA ASP A 19 -2.37 5.47 13.87
C ASP A 19 -0.95 5.64 14.44
N PHE A 20 -0.12 4.63 14.29
CA PHE A 20 1.29 4.71 14.65
C PHE A 20 2.00 5.81 13.83
N CYS A 21 1.75 5.88 12.53
CA CYS A 21 2.32 6.91 11.66
C CYS A 21 1.92 8.33 12.12
N VAL A 22 0.65 8.52 12.45
CA VAL A 22 0.17 9.81 12.99
C VAL A 22 0.92 10.17 14.27
N ALA A 23 1.06 9.22 15.19
CA ALA A 23 1.74 9.45 16.46
C ALA A 23 3.22 9.83 16.28
N GLN A 24 3.87 9.34 15.22
CA GLN A 24 5.28 9.63 14.91
C GLN A 24 5.47 10.85 14.01
N GLY A 25 4.40 11.54 13.62
CA GLY A 25 4.49 12.70 12.73
C GLY A 25 4.75 12.35 11.27
N VAL A 26 4.50 11.11 10.86
CA VAL A 26 4.62 10.68 9.46
C VAL A 26 3.45 11.21 8.66
N GLN A 27 3.72 11.85 7.53
CA GLN A 27 2.72 12.54 6.71
C GLN A 27 2.35 11.80 5.43
N ALA A 28 3.17 10.83 5.01
CA ALA A 28 2.93 10.05 3.81
C ALA A 28 3.43 8.63 3.99
N VAL A 29 2.85 7.69 3.25
CA VAL A 29 3.23 6.29 3.32
C VAL A 29 3.45 5.72 1.93
N GLU A 30 4.40 4.82 1.83
CA GLU A 30 4.61 3.93 0.69
C GLU A 30 4.14 2.52 1.10
N ILE A 31 3.18 1.99 0.38
CA ILE A 31 2.55 0.70 0.70
C ILE A 31 3.14 -0.42 -0.15
N GLY A 32 3.63 -1.45 0.49
CA GLY A 32 4.07 -2.67 -0.19
C GLY A 32 2.87 -3.47 -0.69
N THR A 33 2.88 -3.86 -1.96
CA THR A 33 1.75 -4.54 -2.61
C THR A 33 2.00 -6.02 -2.84
N GLY A 34 3.17 -6.52 -2.52
CA GLY A 34 3.50 -7.93 -2.63
C GLY A 34 4.92 -8.19 -3.11
N ASN A 35 5.14 -9.37 -3.62
CA ASN A 35 6.45 -9.91 -3.98
C ASN A 35 7.36 -9.98 -2.72
N TRP A 36 8.60 -9.54 -2.80
CA TRP A 36 9.56 -9.69 -1.70
C TRP A 36 9.19 -8.94 -0.43
N SER A 37 8.53 -7.81 -0.56
CA SER A 37 8.16 -7.00 0.62
C SER A 37 6.87 -7.46 1.30
N GLY A 38 6.13 -8.40 0.69
CA GLY A 38 4.80 -8.77 1.15
C GLY A 38 3.79 -7.65 0.99
N ALA A 39 2.57 -7.90 1.45
CA ALA A 39 1.47 -6.96 1.35
C ALA A 39 0.65 -6.94 2.66
N PRO A 40 1.25 -6.52 3.80
CA PRO A 40 0.56 -6.62 5.09
C PRO A 40 -0.59 -5.62 5.25
N HIS A 41 -0.66 -4.58 4.41
CA HIS A 41 -1.60 -3.47 4.57
C HIS A 41 -2.57 -3.28 3.39
N ILE A 42 -2.52 -4.18 2.42
CA ILE A 42 -3.33 -4.06 1.20
C ILE A 42 -3.68 -5.45 0.65
N ASP A 43 -4.89 -5.59 0.13
CA ASP A 43 -5.32 -6.75 -0.64
C ASP A 43 -5.62 -6.29 -2.07
N LEU A 44 -4.73 -6.60 -3.01
CA LEU A 44 -4.86 -6.17 -4.40
C LEU A 44 -6.13 -6.70 -5.05
N ASP A 45 -6.47 -7.95 -4.83
CA ASP A 45 -7.65 -8.56 -5.46
C ASP A 45 -8.93 -7.93 -4.93
N GLU A 46 -9.03 -7.68 -3.64
CA GLU A 46 -10.16 -6.99 -3.04
C GLU A 46 -10.34 -5.58 -3.62
N LEU A 47 -9.25 -4.81 -3.66
CA LEU A 47 -9.32 -3.43 -4.13
C LEU A 47 -9.54 -3.33 -5.64
N LEU A 48 -9.03 -4.28 -6.42
CA LEU A 48 -9.31 -4.32 -7.87
C LEU A 48 -10.76 -4.70 -8.16
N GLY A 49 -11.35 -5.54 -7.33
CA GLY A 49 -12.70 -6.06 -7.52
C GLY A 49 -13.83 -5.18 -7.00
N SER A 50 -13.53 -4.16 -6.19
CA SER A 50 -14.56 -3.37 -5.51
C SER A 50 -14.17 -1.90 -5.37
N GLU A 51 -14.95 -1.02 -6.01
CA GLU A 51 -14.81 0.42 -5.83
C GLU A 51 -15.08 0.84 -4.38
N THR A 52 -16.06 0.21 -3.73
CA THR A 52 -16.37 0.46 -2.32
C THR A 52 -15.20 0.10 -1.42
N ALA A 53 -14.54 -1.03 -1.67
CA ALA A 53 -13.36 -1.43 -0.92
C ALA A 53 -12.20 -0.44 -1.12
N ARG A 54 -11.97 0.01 -2.35
CA ARG A 54 -10.97 1.06 -2.64
C ARG A 54 -11.27 2.34 -1.86
N GLN A 55 -12.51 2.78 -1.89
CA GLN A 55 -12.92 4.00 -1.20
C GLN A 55 -12.71 3.89 0.31
N ARG A 56 -13.10 2.77 0.92
CA ARG A 56 -12.87 2.53 2.35
C ARG A 56 -11.39 2.55 2.71
N TRP A 57 -10.59 1.94 1.87
CA TRP A 57 -9.13 1.88 2.07
C TRP A 57 -8.52 3.28 2.01
N MET A 58 -8.87 4.06 0.99
CA MET A 58 -8.41 5.45 0.85
C MET A 58 -8.92 6.35 1.98
N ASP A 59 -10.14 6.14 2.45
CA ASP A 59 -10.73 6.91 3.54
C ASP A 59 -9.93 6.74 4.85
N GLN A 60 -9.34 5.57 5.08
CA GLN A 60 -8.47 5.35 6.23
C GLN A 60 -7.28 6.33 6.24
N LEU A 61 -6.69 6.56 5.07
CA LEU A 61 -5.60 7.51 4.89
C LEU A 61 -6.10 8.95 5.02
N CYS A 62 -7.17 9.28 4.31
CA CYS A 62 -7.72 10.64 4.26
C CYS A 62 -8.14 11.15 5.63
N ARG A 63 -8.79 10.30 6.44
CA ARG A 63 -9.24 10.68 7.79
C ARG A 63 -8.07 11.02 8.72
N ARG A 64 -6.90 10.52 8.43
CA ARG A 64 -5.68 10.74 9.22
C ARG A 64 -4.75 11.78 8.61
N ASP A 65 -5.18 12.39 7.51
CA ASP A 65 -4.37 13.35 6.73
C ASP A 65 -3.00 12.76 6.35
N ILE A 66 -2.99 11.48 5.96
CA ILE A 66 -1.81 10.78 5.47
C ILE A 66 -1.94 10.63 3.96
N ALA A 67 -0.91 11.03 3.22
CA ALA A 67 -0.86 10.87 1.77
C ALA A 67 -0.32 9.48 1.41
N LEU A 68 -0.90 8.89 0.36
CA LEU A 68 -0.30 7.73 -0.30
C LEU A 68 0.69 8.23 -1.33
N CYS A 69 1.99 8.05 -1.08
CA CYS A 69 3.01 8.54 -1.99
C CYS A 69 3.44 7.50 -3.03
N ALA A 70 3.31 6.21 -2.74
CA ALA A 70 3.66 5.16 -3.68
C ALA A 70 3.03 3.81 -3.31
N LEU A 71 2.79 3.00 -4.33
CA LEU A 71 2.57 1.56 -4.21
C LEU A 71 3.84 0.87 -4.68
N ASN A 72 4.37 -0.03 -3.88
CA ASN A 72 5.63 -0.71 -4.16
C ASN A 72 5.44 -2.22 -4.32
N CYS A 73 5.60 -2.70 -5.54
CA CYS A 73 5.63 -4.12 -5.85
C CYS A 73 7.08 -4.60 -5.93
N SER A 74 7.72 -4.77 -4.80
CA SER A 74 9.11 -5.20 -4.70
C SER A 74 9.36 -6.48 -5.49
N GLY A 75 10.53 -6.59 -6.12
CA GLY A 75 10.91 -7.75 -6.90
C GLY A 75 11.40 -7.37 -8.27
N ASN A 76 11.67 -8.37 -9.09
CA ASN A 76 12.15 -8.18 -10.45
C ASN A 76 11.03 -8.54 -11.46
N PRO A 77 10.40 -7.55 -12.12
CA PRO A 77 9.33 -7.83 -13.10
C PRO A 77 9.82 -8.60 -14.32
N LEU A 78 11.14 -8.66 -14.53
CA LEU A 78 11.75 -9.45 -15.60
C LEU A 78 12.14 -10.86 -15.16
N ALA A 79 12.03 -11.17 -13.88
CA ALA A 79 12.26 -12.52 -13.37
C ALA A 79 11.07 -13.43 -13.72
N PHE A 80 11.36 -14.72 -13.79
CA PHE A 80 10.34 -15.70 -14.15
C PHE A 80 9.14 -15.71 -13.20
N GLN A 81 7.95 -15.57 -13.75
CA GLN A 81 6.67 -16.04 -13.23
C GLN A 81 5.92 -15.12 -12.25
N LYS A 82 6.19 -15.19 -10.95
CA LYS A 82 5.25 -14.68 -9.93
C LYS A 82 5.25 -13.17 -9.74
N ASP A 83 6.40 -12.54 -9.94
CA ASP A 83 6.54 -11.11 -9.71
C ASP A 83 5.75 -10.28 -10.73
N TRP A 84 5.52 -10.84 -11.92
CA TRP A 84 4.77 -10.16 -12.97
C TRP A 84 3.30 -9.98 -12.61
N GLU A 85 2.67 -10.99 -12.03
CA GLU A 85 1.24 -10.93 -11.67
C GLU A 85 0.97 -9.82 -10.67
N VAL A 86 1.75 -9.75 -9.60
CA VAL A 86 1.63 -8.70 -8.59
C VAL A 86 1.93 -7.33 -9.20
N THR A 87 2.94 -7.24 -10.03
CA THR A 87 3.32 -6.01 -10.71
C THR A 87 2.19 -5.48 -11.59
N GLU A 88 1.59 -6.34 -12.41
CA GLU A 88 0.46 -5.97 -13.26
C GLU A 88 -0.74 -5.49 -12.45
N LYS A 89 -1.10 -6.23 -11.41
CA LYS A 89 -2.20 -5.85 -10.52
C LYS A 89 -1.95 -4.50 -9.85
N THR A 90 -0.72 -4.25 -9.42
CA THR A 90 -0.34 -2.99 -8.81
C THR A 90 -0.50 -1.82 -9.79
N PHE A 91 -0.03 -1.97 -11.02
CA PHE A 91 -0.22 -0.93 -12.04
C PHE A 91 -1.69 -0.70 -12.37
N ARG A 92 -2.48 -1.77 -12.45
CA ARG A 92 -3.93 -1.63 -12.69
C ARG A 92 -4.60 -0.88 -11.55
N LEU A 93 -4.28 -1.20 -10.31
CA LEU A 93 -4.83 -0.52 -9.15
C LEU A 93 -4.43 0.96 -9.11
N ALA A 94 -3.19 1.26 -9.41
CA ALA A 94 -2.69 2.64 -9.41
C ALA A 94 -3.40 3.55 -10.43
N LYS A 95 -4.01 2.97 -11.48
CA LYS A 95 -4.78 3.72 -12.48
C LYS A 95 -6.21 4.05 -12.04
N LEU A 96 -6.70 3.39 -11.03
CA LEU A 96 -8.06 3.59 -10.53
C LEU A 96 -8.10 4.69 -9.49
#